data_9f3d7148202880b887afd625b533f441
#
_entry.id   9f3d7148202880b887afd625b533f441
#
_cell.length_a   1.000
_cell.length_b   1.000
_cell.length_c   1.000
_cell.angle_alpha   90.00
_cell.angle_beta   90.00
_cell.angle_gamma   90.00
#
_symmetry.space_group_name_H-M   'P 1'
#
loop_
_entity.id
_entity.type
_entity.pdbx_description
1 polymer ?
#
loop_
_entity_poly.entity_id
_entity_poly.type
_entity_poly.pdbx_seq_one_letter_code
_entity_poly.pdbx_strand_id
1 'polypeptide(L)'
;MIPFSRSLKFACLSAALVLGACTHKQEAAQTAPPPAPPPVVAQTPAPIRPSIIPGSAEDFRVNVGDTVHFAYNEYNIEDADKAVLGRQAQWLAKYPAIRVTLEGHCDERGTREYNLALGARRANAVKEYLVSQGVSTGRLETVSYGKERPLCTESNEACWAQNRRGVTTIAGGANS
;
A
#
# COMPACT_ATOMS: atom_id res chain seq x y z
N MET A 1 -13.28 5.50 48.19
CA MET A 1 -13.72 4.33 48.99
C MET A 1 -13.01 3.14 48.35
N ILE A 2 -11.75 2.76 48.72
CA ILE A 2 -11.29 2.10 49.95
C ILE A 2 -12.18 0.91 50.34
N PRO A 3 -11.64 -0.20 50.75
CA PRO A 3 -10.33 -0.84 50.67
C PRO A 3 -10.37 -2.41 50.67
N PHE A 4 -9.21 -2.95 50.92
CA PHE A 4 -8.76 -4.04 51.82
C PHE A 4 -8.46 -5.38 51.15
N SER A 5 -7.21 -5.81 51.15
CA SER A 5 -6.29 -6.21 52.24
C SER A 5 -6.47 -7.65 52.73
N ARG A 6 -5.35 -8.27 52.88
CA ARG A 6 -4.81 -9.25 53.84
C ARG A 6 -4.36 -10.57 53.22
N SER A 7 -3.09 -10.78 53.18
CA SER A 7 -2.13 -11.23 54.23
C SER A 7 -2.50 -12.56 54.87
N LEU A 8 -1.59 -13.49 54.93
CA LEU A 8 -0.97 -14.07 56.13
C LEU A 8 -0.52 -15.52 55.85
N LYS A 9 0.76 -15.78 55.87
CA LYS A 9 1.63 -16.25 56.96
C LYS A 9 1.75 -17.77 57.14
N PHE A 10 3.04 -18.15 57.35
CA PHE A 10 3.63 -19.19 58.23
C PHE A 10 3.38 -20.65 57.81
N ALA A 11 4.29 -21.58 57.93
CA ALA A 11 5.35 -21.75 58.93
C ALA A 11 6.39 -22.78 58.46
N CYS A 12 7.56 -22.62 59.01
CA CYS A 12 8.67 -23.56 59.11
C CYS A 12 8.32 -24.95 59.62
N LEU A 13 9.06 -25.97 59.28
CA LEU A 13 9.70 -26.86 60.26
C LEU A 13 10.67 -27.86 59.60
N SER A 14 11.91 -27.71 59.81
CA SER A 14 12.97 -28.50 60.46
C SER A 14 13.12 -29.99 60.10
N ALA A 15 14.32 -30.27 59.61
CA ALA A 15 15.30 -31.28 60.12
C ALA A 15 15.01 -32.77 59.92
N ALA A 16 15.93 -33.42 59.19
CA ALA A 16 16.71 -34.51 59.75
C ALA A 16 17.82 -34.96 58.79
N LEU A 17 19.06 -34.91 59.25
CA LEU A 17 20.22 -35.53 58.62
C LEU A 17 20.11 -37.05 58.63
N VAL A 18 20.40 -37.67 57.48
CA VAL A 18 20.89 -39.07 57.47
C VAL A 18 22.13 -39.11 56.53
N LEU A 19 23.28 -39.30 57.13
CA LEU A 19 24.54 -39.64 56.46
C LEU A 19 24.44 -41.09 55.98
N GLY A 20 24.42 -41.26 54.67
CA GLY A 20 24.60 -42.56 54.02
C GLY A 20 25.80 -42.47 53.07
N ALA A 21 26.96 -42.87 53.53
CA ALA A 21 28.14 -43.05 52.69
C ALA A 21 27.92 -44.29 51.79
N CYS A 22 27.76 -44.10 50.51
CA CYS A 22 27.92 -45.15 49.51
C CYS A 22 28.98 -44.71 48.54
N THR A 23 30.15 -45.37 48.66
CA THR A 23 31.22 -45.33 47.66
C THR A 23 30.72 -45.89 46.34
N HIS A 24 30.48 -45.02 45.40
CA HIS A 24 30.30 -45.45 43.99
C HIS A 24 31.60 -45.32 43.27
N LYS A 25 32.08 -46.48 42.80
CA LYS A 25 33.16 -46.67 41.89
C LYS A 25 32.96 -45.80 40.64
N GLN A 26 33.87 -44.88 40.41
CA GLN A 26 33.88 -43.98 39.26
C GLN A 26 34.25 -44.77 38.01
N GLU A 27 33.21 -45.14 37.28
CA GLU A 27 33.34 -45.69 35.94
C GLU A 27 33.69 -44.52 35.00
N ALA A 28 34.79 -44.65 34.28
CA ALA A 28 35.30 -43.63 33.38
C ALA A 28 34.25 -43.27 32.34
N ALA A 29 33.63 -42.07 32.48
CA ALA A 29 32.76 -41.51 31.47
C ALA A 29 33.56 -41.31 30.18
N GLN A 30 33.29 -42.11 29.17
CA GLN A 30 33.71 -41.84 27.81
C GLN A 30 33.15 -40.46 27.40
N THR A 31 34.07 -39.54 27.17
CA THR A 31 33.77 -38.22 26.64
C THR A 31 33.15 -38.39 25.26
N ALA A 32 31.84 -38.20 25.15
CA ALA A 32 31.20 -38.16 23.85
C ALA A 32 31.77 -36.97 23.03
N PRO A 33 32.03 -37.14 21.74
CA PRO A 33 32.49 -36.04 20.91
C PRO A 33 31.49 -34.91 20.93
N PRO A 34 31.93 -33.63 20.87
CA PRO A 34 31.04 -32.49 20.89
C PRO A 34 30.02 -32.57 19.74
N PRO A 35 28.75 -32.20 19.95
CA PRO A 35 27.75 -32.21 18.90
C PRO A 35 28.21 -31.33 17.73
N ALA A 36 28.06 -31.86 16.51
CA ALA A 36 28.39 -31.13 15.30
C ALA A 36 27.58 -29.83 15.26
N PRO A 37 28.16 -28.69 14.81
CA PRO A 37 27.45 -27.44 14.68
C PRO A 37 26.23 -27.64 13.76
N PRO A 38 25.09 -26.99 14.08
CA PRO A 38 23.88 -27.11 13.24
C PRO A 38 24.22 -26.66 11.81
N PRO A 39 23.60 -27.30 10.79
CA PRO A 39 23.84 -26.92 9.41
C PRO A 39 23.52 -25.44 9.24
N VAL A 40 24.46 -24.67 8.74
CA VAL A 40 24.25 -23.27 8.35
C VAL A 40 23.26 -23.32 7.21
N VAL A 41 21.99 -22.99 7.51
CA VAL A 41 20.96 -22.82 6.50
C VAL A 41 21.40 -21.63 5.64
N ALA A 42 21.85 -21.90 4.42
CA ALA A 42 22.17 -20.86 3.46
C ALA A 42 20.91 -20.00 3.29
N GLN A 43 20.96 -18.77 3.78
CA GLN A 43 19.87 -17.82 3.58
C GLN A 43 19.79 -17.58 2.08
N THR A 44 18.69 -18.03 1.46
CA THR A 44 18.38 -17.68 0.08
C THR A 44 18.38 -16.16 -0.02
N PRO A 45 19.18 -15.56 -0.91
CA PRO A 45 19.19 -14.10 -1.06
C PRO A 45 17.78 -13.62 -1.30
N ALA A 46 17.33 -12.61 -0.53
CA ALA A 46 16.04 -11.98 -0.74
C ALA A 46 15.98 -11.48 -2.19
N PRO A 47 14.86 -11.65 -2.89
CA PRO A 47 14.72 -11.18 -4.27
C PRO A 47 15.02 -9.68 -4.31
N ILE A 48 15.98 -9.30 -5.13
CA ILE A 48 16.35 -7.89 -5.38
C ILE A 48 15.13 -7.24 -6.04
N ARG A 49 14.37 -6.45 -5.28
CA ARG A 49 13.34 -5.58 -5.86
C ARG A 49 14.09 -4.51 -6.65
N PRO A 50 13.82 -4.35 -7.95
CA PRO A 50 14.40 -3.24 -8.70
C PRO A 50 14.06 -1.94 -7.97
N SER A 51 15.05 -1.08 -7.77
CA SER A 51 14.82 0.22 -7.12
C SER A 51 14.01 1.10 -8.06
N ILE A 52 12.89 1.62 -7.57
CA ILE A 52 12.04 2.55 -8.34
C ILE A 52 12.85 3.83 -8.61
N ILE A 53 12.96 4.21 -9.86
CA ILE A 53 13.67 5.43 -10.28
C ILE A 53 12.82 6.65 -9.93
N PRO A 54 13.32 7.61 -9.12
CA PRO A 54 12.58 8.81 -8.79
C PRO A 54 12.24 9.64 -10.05
N GLY A 55 10.99 10.07 -10.18
CA GLY A 55 10.49 10.80 -11.34
C GLY A 55 10.11 9.90 -12.52
N SER A 56 10.11 8.58 -12.36
CA SER A 56 9.61 7.65 -13.37
C SER A 56 8.08 7.48 -13.27
N ALA A 57 7.47 6.90 -14.32
CA ALA A 57 6.05 6.55 -14.30
C ALA A 57 5.72 5.52 -13.21
N GLU A 58 6.66 4.63 -12.88
CA GLU A 58 6.50 3.67 -11.79
C GLU A 58 6.55 4.36 -10.42
N ASP A 59 7.46 5.33 -10.21
CA ASP A 59 7.51 6.16 -9.02
C ASP A 59 6.17 6.88 -8.79
N PHE A 60 5.63 7.48 -9.84
CA PHE A 60 4.33 8.13 -9.77
C PHE A 60 3.22 7.16 -9.37
N ARG A 61 3.11 6.02 -10.04
CA ARG A 61 2.06 5.03 -9.79
C ARG A 61 2.14 4.42 -8.38
N VAL A 62 3.35 4.05 -7.94
CA VAL A 62 3.54 3.28 -6.69
C VAL A 62 3.56 4.19 -5.46
N ASN A 63 4.26 5.34 -5.54
CA ASN A 63 4.51 6.19 -4.37
C ASN A 63 3.53 7.37 -4.25
N VAL A 64 2.89 7.78 -5.34
CA VAL A 64 1.98 8.92 -5.36
C VAL A 64 0.53 8.46 -5.48
N GLY A 65 0.27 7.51 -6.37
CA GLY A 65 -1.05 7.07 -6.79
C GLY A 65 -1.54 7.83 -8.02
N ASP A 66 -1.95 7.09 -9.03
CA ASP A 66 -2.35 7.61 -10.33
C ASP A 66 -3.88 7.68 -10.53
N THR A 67 -4.65 7.13 -9.59
CA THR A 67 -6.08 6.89 -9.76
C THR A 67 -6.91 7.56 -8.66
N VAL A 68 -8.03 8.15 -9.06
CA VAL A 68 -9.10 8.66 -8.20
C VAL A 68 -10.43 8.03 -8.62
N HIS A 69 -11.38 7.94 -7.69
CA HIS A 69 -12.66 7.28 -7.93
C HIS A 69 -13.85 8.27 -7.85
N PHE A 70 -14.96 7.87 -8.43
CA PHE A 70 -16.15 8.68 -8.47
C PHE A 70 -17.39 7.88 -8.05
N ALA A 71 -18.32 8.56 -7.40
CA ALA A 71 -19.62 8.00 -7.13
C ALA A 71 -20.41 7.75 -8.43
N TYR A 72 -21.50 6.98 -8.31
CA TYR A 72 -22.37 6.72 -9.46
C TYR A 72 -22.91 8.01 -10.04
N ASN A 73 -22.76 8.18 -11.35
CA ASN A 73 -23.22 9.35 -12.08
C ASN A 73 -22.61 10.70 -11.64
N GLU A 74 -21.53 10.67 -10.84
CA GLU A 74 -20.85 11.86 -10.31
C GLU A 74 -19.51 12.08 -10.98
N TYR A 75 -19.04 13.33 -10.96
CA TYR A 75 -17.72 13.78 -11.38
C TYR A 75 -17.05 14.70 -10.35
N ASN A 76 -17.66 14.88 -9.19
CA ASN A 76 -17.10 15.65 -8.09
C ASN A 76 -15.94 14.87 -7.43
N ILE A 77 -14.86 15.59 -7.10
CA ILE A 77 -13.72 15.02 -6.38
C ILE A 77 -14.07 14.93 -4.89
N GLU A 78 -14.05 13.72 -4.34
CA GLU A 78 -14.26 13.49 -2.91
C GLU A 78 -13.01 13.83 -2.09
N ASP A 79 -13.15 14.04 -0.79
CA ASP A 79 -12.04 14.47 0.07
C ASP A 79 -10.89 13.44 0.13
N ALA A 80 -11.20 12.15 0.07
CA ALA A 80 -10.18 11.10 -0.02
C ALA A 80 -9.34 11.22 -1.29
N ASP A 81 -9.98 11.54 -2.41
CA ASP A 81 -9.33 11.70 -3.71
C ASP A 81 -8.57 13.01 -3.83
N LYS A 82 -9.01 14.07 -3.13
CA LYS A 82 -8.25 15.33 -3.02
C LYS A 82 -6.86 15.09 -2.41
N ALA A 83 -6.74 14.17 -1.45
CA ALA A 83 -5.45 13.81 -0.87
C ALA A 83 -4.51 13.15 -1.90
N VAL A 84 -5.06 12.28 -2.78
CA VAL A 84 -4.30 11.67 -3.88
C VAL A 84 -3.85 12.74 -4.87
N LEU A 85 -4.77 13.58 -5.34
CA LEU A 85 -4.46 14.65 -6.28
C LEU A 85 -3.50 15.70 -5.72
N GLY A 86 -3.57 15.98 -4.41
CA GLY A 86 -2.60 16.83 -3.73
C GLY A 86 -1.17 16.28 -3.79
N ARG A 87 -1.00 14.96 -3.59
CA ARG A 87 0.30 14.30 -3.78
C ARG A 87 0.75 14.34 -5.25
N GLN A 88 -0.17 14.14 -6.19
CA GLN A 88 0.13 14.25 -7.62
C GLN A 88 0.62 15.66 -7.98
N ALA A 89 -0.05 16.70 -7.49
CA ALA A 89 0.37 18.08 -7.72
C ALA A 89 1.76 18.39 -7.15
N GLN A 90 2.06 17.94 -5.93
CA GLN A 90 3.38 18.08 -5.31
C GLN A 90 4.47 17.34 -6.11
N TRP A 91 4.18 16.13 -6.57
CA TRP A 91 5.12 15.37 -7.40
C TRP A 91 5.33 16.04 -8.76
N LEU A 92 4.28 16.52 -9.41
CA LEU A 92 4.38 17.27 -10.67
C LEU A 92 5.11 18.62 -10.50
N ALA A 93 5.05 19.25 -9.33
CA ALA A 93 5.85 20.43 -9.01
C ALA A 93 7.34 20.10 -8.89
N LYS A 94 7.68 18.94 -8.31
CA LYS A 94 9.06 18.45 -8.22
C LYS A 94 9.67 18.09 -9.58
N TYR A 95 8.84 17.64 -10.54
CA TYR A 95 9.27 17.24 -11.87
C TYR A 95 8.61 18.08 -12.97
N PRO A 96 9.06 19.33 -13.19
CA PRO A 96 8.38 20.30 -14.05
C PRO A 96 8.37 19.95 -15.56
N ALA A 97 9.26 19.08 -16.02
CA ALA A 97 9.31 18.63 -17.40
C ALA A 97 8.21 17.60 -17.74
N ILE A 98 7.60 16.96 -16.74
CA ILE A 98 6.62 15.90 -16.96
C ILE A 98 5.28 16.48 -17.41
N ARG A 99 4.74 15.87 -18.46
CA ARG A 99 3.37 16.09 -18.95
C ARG A 99 2.53 14.85 -18.70
N VAL A 100 1.25 15.05 -18.44
CA VAL A 100 0.33 13.97 -18.12
C VAL A 100 -0.94 14.05 -18.96
N THR A 101 -1.53 12.90 -19.19
CA THR A 101 -2.90 12.75 -19.71
C THR A 101 -3.82 12.32 -18.59
N LEU A 102 -4.93 13.02 -18.45
CA LEU A 102 -5.98 12.76 -17.47
C LEU A 102 -7.11 12.00 -18.17
N GLU A 103 -7.26 10.76 -17.80
CA GLU A 103 -8.21 9.84 -18.44
C GLU A 103 -9.48 9.73 -17.59
N GLY A 104 -10.66 9.88 -18.24
CA GLY A 104 -11.94 9.69 -17.57
C GLY A 104 -12.61 8.39 -18.00
N HIS A 105 -13.02 7.60 -17.02
CA HIS A 105 -13.64 6.29 -17.19
C HIS A 105 -14.97 6.19 -16.48
N CYS A 106 -15.85 5.33 -16.98
CA CYS A 106 -17.18 5.08 -16.45
C CYS A 106 -17.43 3.57 -16.32
N ASP A 107 -18.44 3.21 -15.54
CA ASP A 107 -18.97 1.84 -15.54
C ASP A 107 -19.82 1.58 -16.81
N GLU A 108 -20.28 0.35 -16.99
CA GLU A 108 -20.98 -0.08 -18.19
C GLU A 108 -22.39 0.51 -18.39
N ARG A 109 -23.01 1.04 -17.32
CA ARG A 109 -24.40 1.50 -17.33
C ARG A 109 -24.58 2.78 -18.15
N GLY A 110 -25.68 2.85 -18.89
CA GLY A 110 -25.98 3.99 -19.77
C GLY A 110 -25.44 3.84 -21.20
N THR A 111 -25.75 4.81 -22.06
CA THR A 111 -25.31 4.82 -23.45
C THR A 111 -23.81 5.13 -23.57
N ARG A 112 -23.24 4.84 -24.72
CA ARG A 112 -21.84 5.13 -25.04
C ARG A 112 -21.58 6.63 -25.01
N GLU A 113 -22.44 7.40 -25.67
CA GLU A 113 -22.36 8.87 -25.77
C GLU A 113 -22.44 9.53 -24.40
N TYR A 114 -23.37 9.07 -23.57
CA TYR A 114 -23.51 9.55 -22.21
C TYR A 114 -22.23 9.32 -21.40
N ASN A 115 -21.71 8.11 -21.42
CA ASN A 115 -20.50 7.75 -20.69
C ASN A 115 -19.24 8.47 -21.21
N LEU A 116 -19.16 8.72 -22.51
CA LEU A 116 -18.08 9.51 -23.08
C LEU A 116 -18.12 10.96 -22.54
N ALA A 117 -19.32 11.56 -22.46
CA ALA A 117 -19.50 12.89 -21.87
C ALA A 117 -19.23 12.92 -20.37
N LEU A 118 -19.65 11.88 -19.62
CA LEU A 118 -19.39 11.77 -18.18
C LEU A 118 -17.90 11.59 -17.89
N GLY A 119 -17.22 10.72 -18.66
CA GLY A 119 -15.77 10.56 -18.57
C GLY A 119 -15.01 11.85 -18.85
N ALA A 120 -15.44 12.64 -19.84
CA ALA A 120 -14.83 13.95 -20.11
C ALA A 120 -15.01 14.91 -18.91
N ARG A 121 -16.18 14.95 -18.28
CA ARG A 121 -16.39 15.75 -17.05
C ARG A 121 -15.48 15.31 -15.91
N ARG A 122 -15.27 14.00 -15.70
CA ARG A 122 -14.37 13.45 -14.69
C ARG A 122 -12.90 13.84 -14.94
N ALA A 123 -12.44 13.69 -16.18
CA ALA A 123 -11.09 14.11 -16.56
C ALA A 123 -10.89 15.63 -16.35
N ASN A 124 -11.88 16.45 -16.70
CA ASN A 124 -11.82 17.89 -16.50
C ASN A 124 -11.85 18.27 -15.01
N ALA A 125 -12.63 17.59 -14.16
CA ALA A 125 -12.64 17.84 -12.72
C ALA A 125 -11.25 17.57 -12.10
N VAL A 126 -10.56 16.50 -12.52
CA VAL A 126 -9.17 16.23 -12.11
C VAL A 126 -8.25 17.34 -12.59
N LYS A 127 -8.38 17.78 -13.85
CA LYS A 127 -7.58 18.88 -14.41
C LYS A 127 -7.76 20.17 -13.62
N GLU A 128 -8.99 20.57 -13.37
CA GLU A 128 -9.32 21.79 -12.63
C GLU A 128 -8.72 21.76 -11.22
N TYR A 129 -8.81 20.61 -10.55
CA TYR A 129 -8.21 20.44 -9.24
C TYR A 129 -6.68 20.58 -9.29
N LEU A 130 -5.98 19.88 -10.18
CA LEU A 130 -4.54 20.00 -10.33
C LEU A 130 -4.07 21.43 -10.68
N VAL A 131 -4.84 22.13 -11.53
CA VAL A 131 -4.58 23.56 -11.84
C VAL A 131 -4.75 24.43 -10.59
N SER A 132 -5.77 24.20 -9.78
CA SER A 132 -5.97 24.90 -8.51
C SER A 132 -4.82 24.68 -7.51
N GLN A 133 -4.13 23.55 -7.64
CA GLN A 133 -2.92 23.23 -6.86
C GLN A 133 -1.62 23.74 -7.50
N GLY A 134 -1.71 24.55 -8.57
CA GLY A 134 -0.57 25.21 -9.20
C GLY A 134 0.10 24.45 -10.36
N VAL A 135 -0.48 23.34 -10.83
CA VAL A 135 0.04 22.65 -12.01
C VAL A 135 -0.35 23.41 -13.27
N SER A 136 0.63 23.71 -14.14
CA SER A 136 0.40 24.44 -15.39
C SER A 136 -0.56 23.68 -16.33
N THR A 137 -1.60 24.36 -16.83
CA THR A 137 -2.59 23.82 -17.75
C THR A 137 -1.97 23.20 -19.03
N GLY A 138 -0.88 23.77 -19.54
CA GLY A 138 -0.17 23.27 -20.73
C GLY A 138 0.52 21.91 -20.54
N ARG A 139 0.56 21.41 -19.31
CA ARG A 139 1.09 20.06 -18.97
C ARG A 139 0.01 19.01 -18.81
N LEU A 140 -1.26 19.39 -18.90
CA LEU A 140 -2.41 18.56 -18.55
C LEU A 140 -3.31 18.41 -19.79
N GLU A 141 -3.32 17.24 -20.38
CA GLU A 141 -4.27 16.85 -21.43
C GLU A 141 -5.39 16.03 -20.84
N THR A 142 -6.59 16.11 -21.41
CA THR A 142 -7.74 15.31 -20.98
C THR A 142 -8.23 14.41 -22.10
N VAL A 143 -8.60 13.18 -21.75
CA VAL A 143 -9.23 12.22 -22.65
C VAL A 143 -10.34 11.49 -21.93
N SER A 144 -11.41 11.18 -22.64
CA SER A 144 -12.47 10.31 -22.13
C SER A 144 -12.47 8.99 -22.88
N TYR A 145 -12.44 7.92 -22.14
CA TYR A 145 -12.70 6.57 -22.66
C TYR A 145 -14.15 6.11 -22.38
N GLY A 146 -14.91 6.92 -21.62
CA GLY A 146 -16.25 6.52 -21.23
C GLY A 146 -16.22 5.12 -20.61
N LYS A 147 -17.03 4.20 -21.11
CA LYS A 147 -17.09 2.79 -20.67
C LYS A 147 -16.28 1.81 -21.52
N GLU A 148 -15.49 2.32 -22.49
CA GLU A 148 -14.83 1.48 -23.49
C GLU A 148 -13.54 0.80 -22.98
N ARG A 149 -13.01 1.21 -21.82
CA ARG A 149 -11.81 0.64 -21.22
C ARG A 149 -12.06 0.22 -19.76
N PRO A 150 -12.88 -0.81 -19.53
CA PRO A 150 -13.15 -1.30 -18.18
C PRO A 150 -11.93 -2.02 -17.58
N LEU A 151 -11.74 -1.90 -16.26
CA LEU A 151 -10.82 -2.72 -15.48
C LEU A 151 -11.47 -4.05 -15.07
N CYS A 152 -12.77 -4.01 -14.90
CA CYS A 152 -13.58 -5.12 -14.42
C CYS A 152 -14.85 -5.20 -15.27
N THR A 153 -15.25 -6.41 -15.68
CA THR A 153 -16.35 -6.64 -16.64
C THR A 153 -17.59 -7.29 -16.04
N GLU A 154 -17.57 -7.55 -14.73
CA GLU A 154 -18.74 -8.12 -14.06
C GLU A 154 -19.79 -7.04 -13.75
N SER A 155 -21.08 -7.40 -13.90
CA SER A 155 -22.19 -6.49 -13.65
C SER A 155 -22.59 -6.46 -12.17
N ASN A 156 -21.71 -5.89 -11.33
CA ASN A 156 -21.94 -5.69 -9.90
C ASN A 156 -21.27 -4.40 -9.39
N GLU A 157 -21.70 -3.91 -8.22
CA GLU A 157 -21.21 -2.65 -7.67
C GLU A 157 -19.71 -2.64 -7.39
N ALA A 158 -19.13 -3.75 -6.96
CA ALA A 158 -17.69 -3.84 -6.70
C ALA A 158 -16.87 -3.61 -7.98
N CYS A 159 -17.35 -4.14 -9.11
CA CYS A 159 -16.75 -3.94 -10.41
C CYS A 159 -17.01 -2.53 -10.96
N TRP A 160 -18.25 -2.05 -10.86
CA TRP A 160 -18.61 -0.70 -11.31
C TRP A 160 -17.83 0.38 -10.57
N ALA A 161 -17.60 0.24 -9.26
CA ALA A 161 -16.81 1.18 -8.47
C ALA A 161 -15.37 1.29 -8.97
N GLN A 162 -14.74 0.19 -9.39
CA GLN A 162 -13.41 0.19 -9.98
C GLN A 162 -13.36 0.89 -11.36
N ASN A 163 -14.45 0.77 -12.12
CA ASN A 163 -14.54 1.38 -13.45
C ASN A 163 -14.79 2.89 -13.40
N ARG A 164 -15.51 3.38 -12.37
CA ARG A 164 -15.77 4.82 -12.16
C ARG A 164 -14.53 5.52 -11.64
N ARG A 165 -13.60 5.85 -12.52
CA ARG A 165 -12.30 6.40 -12.12
C ARG A 165 -11.78 7.50 -13.04
N GLY A 166 -10.86 8.28 -12.51
CA GLY A 166 -9.96 9.15 -13.26
C GLY A 166 -8.53 8.66 -13.10
N VAL A 167 -7.79 8.54 -14.20
CA VAL A 167 -6.42 8.06 -14.19
C VAL A 167 -5.49 9.14 -14.73
N THR A 168 -4.40 9.39 -14.01
CA THR A 168 -3.34 10.30 -14.45
C THR A 168 -2.19 9.48 -15.01
N THR A 169 -1.97 9.54 -16.32
CA THR A 169 -0.91 8.81 -17.02
C THR A 169 0.21 9.77 -17.47
N ILE A 170 1.45 9.31 -17.35
CA ILE A 170 2.61 10.10 -17.80
C ILE A 170 2.64 10.07 -19.34
N ALA A 171 2.57 11.25 -19.97
CA ALA A 171 2.63 11.42 -21.42
C ALA A 171 4.04 11.74 -21.94
N GLY A 172 4.94 12.22 -21.07
CA GLY A 172 6.32 12.51 -21.44
C GLY A 172 7.09 13.25 -20.35
N GLY A 173 8.42 13.31 -20.50
CA GLY A 173 9.32 14.01 -19.59
C GLY A 173 9.70 13.25 -18.31
N ALA A 174 9.30 11.98 -18.18
CA ALA A 174 9.66 11.12 -17.06
C ALA A 174 11.09 10.56 -17.20
N ASN A 175 11.70 10.26 -16.06
CA ASN A 175 12.96 9.51 -16.00
C ASN A 175 12.71 8.05 -16.42
N SER A 176 13.68 7.46 -17.12
CA SER A 176 13.66 6.07 -17.59
C SER A 176 14.76 5.25 -16.94
#